data_14345a664a156f99ae6662a4a6cda9b0
#
_entry.id   14345a664a156f99ae6662a4a6cda9b0
#
_cell.length_a   1.000
_cell.length_b   1.000
_cell.length_c   1.000
_cell.angle_alpha   90.00
_cell.angle_beta   90.00
_cell.angle_gamma   90.00
#
_symmetry.space_group_name_H-M   'P 1'
#
loop_
_entity.id
_entity.type
_entity.pdbx_description
1 polymer ?
#
loop_
_entity_poly.entity_id
_entity_poly.type
_entity_poly.pdbx_seq_one_letter_code
_entity_poly.pdbx_strand_id
1 'polypeptide(L)'
;MEYTHPTCRMRPVLIGVATAVLTAGAVTARAQRESPQSFTHADTLRGSISPERAWWDVTFYDLHVAVSPADSAIHGWNGITYRVVSAPRTEMQIDLQVPLVMDSVVQDGRRMTYRRDGNAFFVTAALRQAVGSEQTITAYYHGRPRVAKRPPWDGGFIWSHDSLGHPWIATANQGLGASVWWPNKDTQADEPDSQRIAITVADSLLDVSNGRLRRTIRNGDGTTTFEWFVQNPINNYDVAVNIGSYAHLHDEFEGQQGALTLDFWPLAYHRDTASAQFKQASSMLRCFESWFGPYPWYVDGYKLIETPHLGMEHQSGIAYGNHYQNGYRGIDLSGTGWGLRWDFIIVHESAHEWFGNSLTTADVADMWVHESFANYAEALYTECLFGTQAGAEYVRGSRARVRNDGPIVGQYGVNNEGSGDMYYKGGNMLHTIRQIIGNDSTWRGILRGLNATYWHKIVTGQQVQDYISHHAGLDLSRVFAQYLTTTRIPEFEYATYSGTLRYQWGNVVPGFDMPVRVTVAPGRTVVLTPSTHWQAMRLPRGAGPTVQVDQNYYVTTWRVDAPPPCLLICR
;
A
#
# COMPACT_ATOMS: atom_id res chain seq x y z
N MET A 1 -55.56 -4.72 -57.51
CA MET A 1 -56.32 -5.96 -57.33
C MET A 1 -56.37 -6.21 -55.88
N GLU A 2 -57.52 -5.89 -55.39
CA GLU A 2 -58.48 -6.58 -54.51
C GLU A 2 -57.92 -6.86 -53.12
N TYR A 3 -58.32 -6.07 -52.13
CA TYR A 3 -59.49 -6.19 -51.21
C TYR A 3 -59.66 -7.58 -50.60
N THR A 4 -59.52 -7.67 -49.24
CA THR A 4 -60.72 -7.89 -48.39
C THR A 4 -60.29 -7.88 -46.87
N HIS A 5 -60.92 -6.98 -46.12
CA HIS A 5 -61.25 -7.23 -44.69
C HIS A 5 -62.37 -8.25 -44.59
N PRO A 6 -62.59 -8.98 -43.49
CA PRO A 6 -63.40 -8.41 -42.42
C PRO A 6 -63.23 -8.99 -41.00
N THR A 7 -63.83 -8.30 -40.12
CA THR A 7 -64.78 -8.55 -39.02
C THR A 7 -64.23 -8.81 -37.62
N CYS A 8 -64.54 -7.81 -36.83
CA CYS A 8 -64.62 -7.73 -35.37
C CYS A 8 -65.59 -8.79 -34.79
N ARG A 9 -65.20 -9.49 -33.71
CA ARG A 9 -66.13 -10.09 -32.73
C ARG A 9 -65.72 -9.74 -31.31
N MET A 10 -66.50 -8.88 -30.70
CA MET A 10 -66.53 -8.63 -29.26
C MET A 10 -67.02 -9.87 -28.52
N ARG A 11 -66.40 -10.19 -27.38
CA ARG A 11 -66.99 -11.02 -26.28
C ARG A 11 -66.71 -10.37 -24.94
N PRO A 12 -67.55 -10.58 -23.94
CA PRO A 12 -67.85 -9.62 -22.89
C PRO A 12 -66.88 -9.67 -21.70
N VAL A 13 -66.77 -8.49 -21.07
CA VAL A 13 -66.05 -8.21 -19.84
C VAL A 13 -66.78 -8.89 -18.66
N LEU A 14 -66.07 -9.75 -17.94
CA LEU A 14 -66.45 -10.20 -16.59
C LEU A 14 -65.59 -9.39 -15.60
N ILE A 15 -66.25 -8.50 -14.87
CA ILE A 15 -65.67 -7.75 -13.75
C ILE A 15 -65.55 -8.68 -12.55
N GLY A 16 -64.32 -9.14 -12.22
CA GLY A 16 -63.98 -9.79 -10.98
C GLY A 16 -63.37 -8.80 -10.02
N VAL A 17 -64.06 -8.48 -8.95
CA VAL A 17 -63.54 -7.69 -7.83
C VAL A 17 -62.55 -8.58 -7.09
N ALA A 18 -61.25 -8.33 -7.24
CA ALA A 18 -60.21 -8.97 -6.42
C ALA A 18 -59.84 -8.04 -5.27
N THR A 19 -60.21 -8.42 -4.07
CA THR A 19 -59.81 -7.80 -2.81
C THR A 19 -58.30 -8.04 -2.61
N ALA A 20 -57.47 -7.01 -2.79
CA ALA A 20 -56.06 -7.08 -2.51
C ALA A 20 -55.83 -6.99 -1.00
N VAL A 21 -55.46 -8.12 -0.39
CA VAL A 21 -54.90 -8.17 0.96
C VAL A 21 -53.43 -7.76 0.87
N LEU A 22 -53.12 -6.55 1.34
CA LEU A 22 -51.76 -6.05 1.52
C LEU A 22 -51.12 -6.81 2.69
N THR A 23 -50.38 -7.86 2.41
CA THR A 23 -49.43 -8.40 3.37
C THR A 23 -48.16 -7.57 3.30
N ALA A 24 -47.92 -6.78 4.35
CA ALA A 24 -46.65 -6.10 4.56
C ALA A 24 -45.56 -7.16 4.81
N GLY A 25 -44.87 -7.56 3.75
CA GLY A 25 -43.69 -8.40 3.83
C GLY A 25 -42.53 -7.55 4.38
N ALA A 26 -42.19 -7.73 5.64
CA ALA A 26 -40.95 -7.25 6.19
C ALA A 26 -39.79 -7.92 5.42
N VAL A 27 -39.11 -7.19 4.55
CA VAL A 27 -37.84 -7.59 3.96
C VAL A 27 -36.81 -7.54 5.09
N THR A 28 -36.63 -8.63 5.80
CA THR A 28 -35.48 -8.83 6.65
C THR A 28 -34.27 -8.93 5.71
N ALA A 29 -33.49 -7.87 5.63
CA ALA A 29 -32.15 -7.91 5.06
C ALA A 29 -31.36 -8.97 5.83
N ARG A 30 -31.25 -10.14 5.24
CA ARG A 30 -30.40 -11.22 5.73
C ARG A 30 -28.98 -10.72 5.51
N ALA A 31 -28.34 -10.18 6.55
CA ALA A 31 -26.89 -10.00 6.55
C ALA A 31 -26.29 -11.35 6.17
N GLN A 32 -25.71 -11.44 4.98
CA GLN A 32 -24.84 -12.55 4.63
C GLN A 32 -23.72 -12.51 5.67
N ARG A 33 -23.73 -13.44 6.62
CA ARG A 33 -22.57 -13.74 7.42
C ARG A 33 -21.55 -14.28 6.42
N GLU A 34 -20.57 -13.48 6.07
CA GLU A 34 -19.37 -13.99 5.42
C GLU A 34 -18.86 -15.15 6.28
N SER A 35 -18.63 -16.28 5.63
CA SER A 35 -17.99 -17.41 6.30
C SER A 35 -16.62 -16.90 6.79
N PRO A 36 -16.23 -17.17 8.05
CA PRO A 36 -14.91 -16.75 8.52
C PRO A 36 -13.85 -17.23 7.53
N GLN A 37 -13.02 -16.33 7.02
CA GLN A 37 -11.93 -16.70 6.13
C GLN A 37 -11.05 -17.70 6.88
N SER A 38 -10.89 -18.91 6.35
CA SER A 38 -10.07 -19.93 6.96
C SER A 38 -8.64 -19.80 6.42
N PHE A 39 -7.68 -19.61 7.32
CA PHE A 39 -6.28 -19.59 6.97
C PHE A 39 -5.65 -20.98 7.11
N THR A 40 -4.71 -21.28 6.24
CA THR A 40 -4.03 -22.57 6.18
C THR A 40 -2.77 -22.58 7.03
N HIS A 41 -2.18 -23.75 7.23
CA HIS A 41 -0.85 -23.87 7.83
C HIS A 41 0.22 -23.07 7.04
N ALA A 42 0.12 -23.06 5.70
CA ALA A 42 1.03 -22.29 4.86
C ALA A 42 0.93 -20.77 5.10
N ASP A 43 -0.29 -20.25 5.32
CA ASP A 43 -0.50 -18.83 5.66
C ASP A 43 0.14 -18.49 7.02
N THR A 44 0.01 -19.36 8.00
CA THR A 44 0.65 -19.19 9.32
C THR A 44 2.19 -19.26 9.20
N LEU A 45 2.72 -20.22 8.46
CA LEU A 45 4.18 -20.33 8.23
C LEU A 45 4.72 -19.06 7.56
N ARG A 46 3.97 -18.47 6.63
CA ARG A 46 4.37 -17.27 5.91
C ARG A 46 4.23 -16.01 6.78
N GLY A 47 3.09 -15.82 7.44
CA GLY A 47 2.73 -14.55 8.10
C GLY A 47 3.12 -14.44 9.56
N SER A 48 3.54 -15.52 10.24
CA SER A 48 3.84 -15.47 11.68
C SER A 48 5.32 -15.30 11.99
N ILE A 49 5.61 -14.65 13.11
CA ILE A 49 6.93 -14.70 13.73
C ILE A 49 6.98 -15.95 14.61
N SER A 50 7.28 -17.09 13.96
CA SER A 50 7.40 -18.37 14.64
C SER A 50 8.54 -18.33 15.69
N PRO A 51 8.54 -19.25 16.67
CA PRO A 51 9.68 -19.40 17.58
C PRO A 51 11.01 -19.62 16.85
N GLU A 52 11.00 -20.21 15.66
CA GLU A 52 12.17 -20.48 14.82
C GLU A 52 12.65 -19.24 14.04
N ARG A 53 11.83 -18.16 13.99
CA ARG A 53 12.20 -16.83 13.47
C ARG A 53 12.56 -15.85 14.58
N ALA A 54 11.94 -15.94 15.75
CA ALA A 54 11.98 -14.90 16.79
C ALA A 54 13.32 -14.80 17.55
N TRP A 55 14.20 -15.80 17.49
CA TRP A 55 15.42 -15.84 18.29
C TRP A 55 16.65 -15.22 17.62
N TRP A 56 16.56 -14.87 16.35
CA TRP A 56 17.62 -14.30 15.54
C TRP A 56 17.12 -13.11 14.72
N ASP A 57 18.00 -12.15 14.51
CA ASP A 57 17.79 -10.87 13.85
C ASP A 57 18.77 -10.77 12.68
N VAL A 58 18.29 -10.46 11.48
CA VAL A 58 19.16 -10.38 10.30
C VAL A 58 19.90 -9.05 10.31
N THR A 59 21.22 -9.09 10.16
CA THR A 59 22.04 -7.88 10.09
C THR A 59 22.60 -7.62 8.69
N PHE A 60 22.78 -8.69 7.86
CA PHE A 60 23.29 -8.53 6.52
C PHE A 60 22.90 -9.70 5.60
N TYR A 61 22.54 -9.37 4.37
CA TYR A 61 22.44 -10.32 3.30
C TYR A 61 23.55 -10.11 2.25
N ASP A 62 24.19 -11.20 1.82
CA ASP A 62 25.15 -11.26 0.73
C ASP A 62 24.58 -12.13 -0.38
N LEU A 63 23.76 -11.54 -1.26
CA LEU A 63 23.00 -12.25 -2.28
C LEU A 63 23.75 -12.29 -3.61
N HIS A 64 23.99 -13.49 -4.13
CA HIS A 64 24.60 -13.74 -5.42
C HIS A 64 23.73 -14.62 -6.29
N VAL A 65 23.32 -14.11 -7.46
CA VAL A 65 22.41 -14.82 -8.36
C VAL A 65 22.85 -14.70 -9.81
N ALA A 66 22.96 -15.82 -10.48
CA ALA A 66 23.10 -15.87 -11.93
C ALA A 66 21.73 -16.13 -12.57
N VAL A 67 21.38 -15.32 -13.56
CA VAL A 67 20.09 -15.35 -14.26
C VAL A 67 20.31 -15.82 -15.68
N SER A 68 19.64 -16.93 -16.06
CA SER A 68 19.64 -17.49 -17.42
C SER A 68 18.30 -17.18 -18.11
N PRO A 69 18.21 -16.15 -18.97
CA PRO A 69 16.98 -15.86 -19.69
C PRO A 69 16.53 -17.01 -20.60
N ALA A 70 17.47 -17.71 -21.24
CA ALA A 70 17.18 -18.79 -22.17
C ALA A 70 16.43 -19.97 -21.52
N ASP A 71 16.75 -20.26 -20.25
CA ASP A 71 16.16 -21.36 -19.49
C ASP A 71 15.07 -20.91 -18.55
N SER A 72 14.85 -19.60 -18.41
CA SER A 72 14.01 -18.98 -17.36
C SER A 72 14.36 -19.52 -15.97
N ALA A 73 15.67 -19.59 -15.69
CA ALA A 73 16.21 -20.21 -14.50
C ALA A 73 17.20 -19.30 -13.78
N ILE A 74 17.35 -19.53 -12.49
CA ILE A 74 18.32 -18.85 -11.63
C ILE A 74 19.11 -19.89 -10.83
N HIS A 75 20.33 -19.54 -10.46
CA HIS A 75 21.10 -20.26 -9.45
C HIS A 75 21.97 -19.29 -8.68
N GLY A 76 22.25 -19.60 -7.44
CA GLY A 76 23.03 -18.71 -6.61
C GLY A 76 23.12 -19.13 -5.17
N TRP A 77 23.47 -18.19 -4.35
CA TRP A 77 23.55 -18.36 -2.90
C TRP A 77 23.25 -17.04 -2.19
N ASN A 78 22.81 -17.16 -0.95
CA ASN A 78 22.65 -16.03 -0.03
C ASN A 78 23.40 -16.30 1.27
N GLY A 79 24.35 -15.43 1.58
CA GLY A 79 24.98 -15.35 2.89
C GLY A 79 24.06 -14.59 3.84
N ILE A 80 23.58 -15.24 4.89
CA ILE A 80 22.66 -14.68 5.88
C ILE A 80 23.46 -14.45 7.17
N THR A 81 23.83 -13.20 7.45
CA THR A 81 24.47 -12.82 8.70
C THR A 81 23.39 -12.36 9.67
N TYR A 82 23.42 -12.90 10.89
CA TYR A 82 22.39 -12.63 11.88
C TYR A 82 22.97 -12.51 13.29
N ARG A 83 22.29 -11.76 14.12
CA ARG A 83 22.56 -11.62 15.55
C ARG A 83 21.60 -12.51 16.35
N VAL A 84 22.13 -13.24 17.31
CA VAL A 84 21.31 -14.02 18.25
C VAL A 84 20.71 -13.07 19.29
N VAL A 85 19.39 -12.86 19.24
CA VAL A 85 18.71 -11.87 20.10
C VAL A 85 18.04 -12.48 21.34
N SER A 86 17.81 -13.79 21.32
CA SER A 86 17.29 -14.53 22.48
C SER A 86 17.86 -15.95 22.53
N ALA A 87 17.47 -16.75 23.53
CA ALA A 87 17.95 -18.12 23.66
C ALA A 87 17.75 -18.90 22.35
N PRO A 88 18.83 -19.44 21.74
CA PRO A 88 18.76 -20.11 20.46
C PRO A 88 17.84 -21.34 20.52
N ARG A 89 17.09 -21.56 19.45
CA ARG A 89 16.33 -22.79 19.20
C ARG A 89 17.19 -23.82 18.47
N THR A 90 16.72 -25.05 18.43
CA THR A 90 17.37 -26.14 17.68
C THR A 90 17.19 -25.96 16.17
N GLU A 91 16.21 -25.20 15.74
CA GLU A 91 15.94 -24.92 14.34
C GLU A 91 15.81 -23.40 14.10
N MET A 92 16.22 -22.97 12.91
CA MET A 92 15.92 -21.64 12.37
C MET A 92 15.12 -21.77 11.08
N GLN A 93 14.11 -20.93 10.90
CA GLN A 93 13.28 -20.92 9.70
C GLN A 93 13.88 -20.00 8.66
N ILE A 94 14.16 -20.55 7.46
CA ILE A 94 14.51 -19.83 6.23
C ILE A 94 13.45 -20.17 5.20
N ASP A 95 13.02 -19.19 4.42
CA ASP A 95 11.96 -19.38 3.43
C ASP A 95 12.54 -19.40 2.02
N LEU A 96 12.06 -20.34 1.21
CA LEU A 96 12.31 -20.45 -0.22
C LEU A 96 11.15 -21.18 -0.87
N GLN A 97 10.40 -20.47 -1.72
CA GLN A 97 9.15 -21.00 -2.27
C GLN A 97 9.41 -22.01 -3.41
N VAL A 98 8.48 -22.95 -3.52
CA VAL A 98 8.43 -23.82 -4.70
C VAL A 98 8.23 -22.97 -5.97
N PRO A 99 8.83 -23.36 -7.11
CA PRO A 99 9.52 -24.61 -7.40
C PRO A 99 11.05 -24.59 -7.16
N LEU A 100 11.59 -23.55 -6.48
CA LEU A 100 13.02 -23.46 -6.19
C LEU A 100 13.47 -24.57 -5.23
N VAL A 101 14.73 -24.98 -5.39
CA VAL A 101 15.36 -26.06 -4.65
C VAL A 101 16.49 -25.50 -3.79
N MET A 102 16.49 -25.82 -2.49
CA MET A 102 17.61 -25.59 -1.60
C MET A 102 18.65 -26.72 -1.80
N ASP A 103 19.83 -26.39 -2.27
CA ASP A 103 20.90 -27.38 -2.51
C ASP A 103 21.65 -27.74 -1.24
N SER A 104 21.97 -26.74 -0.46
CA SER A 104 22.62 -26.91 0.84
C SER A 104 22.57 -25.63 1.65
N VAL A 105 22.64 -25.78 2.97
CA VAL A 105 22.93 -24.72 3.90
C VAL A 105 24.26 -25.03 4.58
N VAL A 106 25.15 -24.04 4.67
CA VAL A 106 26.50 -24.21 5.19
C VAL A 106 26.76 -23.19 6.29
N GLN A 107 27.34 -23.63 7.42
CA GLN A 107 27.86 -22.77 8.47
C GLN A 107 29.28 -23.22 8.81
N ASP A 108 30.24 -22.31 8.90
CA ASP A 108 31.65 -22.57 9.21
C ASP A 108 32.27 -23.73 8.37
N GLY A 109 31.92 -23.77 7.07
CA GLY A 109 32.36 -24.78 6.13
C GLY A 109 31.70 -26.16 6.31
N ARG A 110 30.73 -26.32 7.20
CA ARG A 110 30.00 -27.56 7.45
C ARG A 110 28.59 -27.50 6.90
N ARG A 111 28.17 -28.55 6.19
CA ARG A 111 26.78 -28.68 5.77
C ARG A 111 25.87 -28.89 6.97
N MET A 112 24.79 -28.11 7.02
CA MET A 112 23.74 -28.21 8.02
C MET A 112 22.61 -29.10 7.53
N THR A 113 21.95 -29.79 8.43
CA THR A 113 20.74 -30.54 8.13
C THR A 113 19.53 -29.62 8.14
N TYR A 114 18.57 -29.91 7.30
CA TYR A 114 17.31 -29.19 7.29
C TYR A 114 16.14 -30.11 6.90
N ARG A 115 14.95 -29.75 7.31
CA ARG A 115 13.70 -30.30 6.81
C ARG A 115 12.92 -29.23 6.10
N ARG A 116 12.08 -29.62 5.14
CA ARG A 116 11.19 -28.70 4.42
C ARG A 116 9.74 -28.91 4.86
N ASP A 117 9.01 -27.80 5.07
CA ASP A 117 7.57 -27.77 5.30
C ASP A 117 6.98 -26.69 4.37
N GLY A 118 6.37 -27.10 3.27
CA GLY A 118 5.89 -26.18 2.25
C GLY A 118 7.00 -25.29 1.67
N ASN A 119 6.92 -24.00 1.90
CA ASN A 119 7.91 -23.00 1.48
C ASN A 119 8.94 -22.68 2.56
N ALA A 120 8.81 -23.20 3.76
CA ALA A 120 9.74 -23.00 4.87
C ALA A 120 10.76 -24.15 4.95
N PHE A 121 12.01 -23.80 5.22
CA PHE A 121 13.11 -24.71 5.56
C PHE A 121 13.50 -24.51 7.01
N PHE A 122 13.44 -25.56 7.80
CA PHE A 122 13.87 -25.57 9.19
C PHE A 122 15.27 -26.12 9.26
N VAL A 123 16.24 -25.22 9.39
CA VAL A 123 17.67 -25.55 9.41
C VAL A 123 18.09 -25.81 10.85
N THR A 124 18.78 -26.95 11.09
CA THR A 124 19.28 -27.27 12.44
C THR A 124 20.39 -26.30 12.82
N ALA A 125 20.12 -25.45 13.80
CA ALA A 125 21.07 -24.45 14.27
C ALA A 125 22.25 -25.08 15.00
N ALA A 126 23.42 -24.43 14.95
CA ALA A 126 24.58 -24.87 15.73
C ALA A 126 24.28 -24.78 17.25
N LEU A 127 24.61 -25.83 17.98
CA LEU A 127 24.18 -26.02 19.39
C LEU A 127 24.76 -25.02 20.42
N ARG A 128 25.68 -24.11 20.03
CA ARG A 128 26.37 -23.21 20.96
C ARG A 128 26.50 -21.81 20.41
N GLN A 129 25.36 -21.14 20.27
CA GLN A 129 25.33 -19.73 19.90
C GLN A 129 24.98 -18.91 21.14
N ALA A 130 25.79 -17.90 21.47
CA ALA A 130 25.53 -17.02 22.60
C ALA A 130 24.60 -15.87 22.19
N VAL A 131 23.70 -15.47 23.08
CA VAL A 131 22.93 -14.24 22.88
C VAL A 131 23.87 -13.05 22.69
N GLY A 132 23.62 -12.23 21.69
CA GLY A 132 24.47 -11.10 21.26
C GLY A 132 25.59 -11.48 20.30
N SER A 133 25.84 -12.79 20.02
CA SER A 133 26.82 -13.19 19.01
C SER A 133 26.26 -13.01 17.60
N GLU A 134 27.16 -12.71 16.66
CA GLU A 134 26.88 -12.66 15.23
C GLU A 134 27.34 -13.94 14.56
N GLN A 135 26.56 -14.44 13.63
CA GLN A 135 26.78 -15.70 12.93
C GLN A 135 26.44 -15.51 11.45
N THR A 136 27.02 -16.35 10.59
CA THR A 136 26.67 -16.37 9.16
C THR A 136 26.38 -17.79 8.70
N ILE A 137 25.30 -17.97 7.96
CA ILE A 137 25.01 -19.19 7.20
C ILE A 137 24.92 -18.83 5.71
N THR A 138 25.25 -19.79 4.84
CA THR A 138 25.13 -19.63 3.39
C THR A 138 24.16 -20.65 2.84
N ALA A 139 23.09 -20.18 2.21
CA ALA A 139 22.07 -21.00 1.57
C ALA A 139 22.31 -21.01 0.05
N TYR A 140 22.62 -22.18 -0.51
CA TYR A 140 22.81 -22.42 -1.95
C TYR A 140 21.51 -22.94 -2.55
N TYR A 141 21.11 -22.43 -3.73
CA TYR A 141 19.84 -22.78 -4.34
C TYR A 141 19.85 -22.61 -5.85
N HIS A 142 18.90 -23.27 -6.50
CA HIS A 142 18.67 -23.13 -7.94
C HIS A 142 17.24 -23.45 -8.32
N GLY A 143 16.90 -23.18 -9.56
CA GLY A 143 15.66 -23.62 -10.19
C GLY A 143 15.03 -22.58 -11.11
N ARG A 144 13.79 -22.83 -11.51
CA ARG A 144 12.96 -21.89 -12.26
C ARG A 144 12.04 -21.22 -11.27
N PRO A 145 12.20 -19.92 -10.98
CA PRO A 145 11.34 -19.23 -10.02
C PRO A 145 9.91 -19.16 -10.53
N ARG A 146 8.97 -18.93 -9.62
CA ARG A 146 7.57 -18.65 -9.98
C ARG A 146 7.50 -17.50 -10.98
N VAL A 147 6.73 -17.71 -12.05
CA VAL A 147 6.45 -16.68 -13.06
C VAL A 147 5.18 -15.91 -12.67
N ALA A 148 5.26 -14.59 -12.63
CA ALA A 148 4.11 -13.73 -12.44
C ALA A 148 3.15 -13.82 -13.64
N LYS A 149 1.86 -13.96 -13.39
CA LYS A 149 0.81 -14.04 -14.42
C LYS A 149 0.15 -12.69 -14.68
N ARG A 150 0.07 -11.86 -13.67
CA ARG A 150 -0.50 -10.51 -13.69
C ARG A 150 0.36 -9.55 -12.86
N PRO A 151 1.64 -9.35 -13.26
CA PRO A 151 2.53 -8.48 -12.51
C PRO A 151 2.02 -7.03 -12.47
N PRO A 152 2.25 -6.33 -11.35
CA PRO A 152 2.95 -6.75 -10.14
C PRO A 152 2.09 -7.55 -9.14
N TRP A 153 0.77 -7.60 -9.31
CA TRP A 153 -0.23 -8.02 -8.30
C TRP A 153 -0.17 -9.49 -7.84
N ASP A 154 0.38 -10.39 -8.65
CA ASP A 154 0.48 -11.81 -8.30
C ASP A 154 1.92 -12.30 -8.01
N GLY A 155 2.88 -11.41 -8.13
CA GLY A 155 4.28 -11.62 -7.75
C GLY A 155 5.05 -12.73 -8.48
N GLY A 156 6.36 -12.59 -8.49
CA GLY A 156 7.31 -13.54 -9.09
C GLY A 156 8.25 -12.90 -10.10
N PHE A 157 8.91 -13.74 -10.88
CA PHE A 157 9.73 -13.31 -12.02
C PHE A 157 8.85 -12.98 -13.23
N ILE A 158 9.22 -11.95 -13.95
CA ILE A 158 8.61 -11.52 -15.22
C ILE A 158 9.66 -11.74 -16.30
N TRP A 159 9.50 -12.79 -17.11
CA TRP A 159 10.34 -13.10 -18.25
C TRP A 159 9.71 -12.52 -19.50
N SER A 160 10.15 -11.34 -19.91
CA SER A 160 9.63 -10.60 -21.05
C SER A 160 10.72 -10.33 -22.09
N HIS A 161 10.32 -9.71 -23.18
CA HIS A 161 11.21 -9.17 -24.20
C HIS A 161 10.77 -7.74 -24.51
N ASP A 162 11.74 -6.91 -24.84
CA ASP A 162 11.49 -5.55 -25.30
C ASP A 162 10.96 -5.55 -26.76
N SER A 163 10.62 -4.38 -27.28
CA SER A 163 10.10 -4.26 -28.66
C SER A 163 11.11 -4.62 -29.76
N LEU A 164 12.40 -4.75 -29.40
CA LEU A 164 13.50 -5.18 -30.29
C LEU A 164 13.82 -6.66 -30.14
N GLY A 165 13.13 -7.36 -29.21
CA GLY A 165 13.31 -8.79 -28.98
C GLY A 165 14.43 -9.12 -27.98
N HIS A 166 15.02 -8.14 -27.30
CA HIS A 166 16.01 -8.42 -26.24
C HIS A 166 15.31 -8.87 -24.95
N PRO A 167 15.94 -9.75 -24.15
CA PRO A 167 15.41 -10.11 -22.85
C PRO A 167 15.16 -8.87 -21.98
N TRP A 168 13.97 -8.81 -21.35
CA TRP A 168 13.56 -7.75 -20.44
C TRP A 168 12.90 -8.40 -19.22
N ILE A 169 13.62 -8.44 -18.12
CA ILE A 169 13.28 -9.27 -16.97
C ILE A 169 13.16 -8.36 -15.74
N ALA A 170 12.16 -8.62 -14.91
CA ALA A 170 11.97 -7.93 -13.65
C ALA A 170 11.43 -8.90 -12.59
N THR A 171 11.47 -8.46 -11.33
CA THR A 171 10.80 -9.13 -10.20
C THR A 171 9.77 -8.21 -9.58
N ALA A 172 8.71 -8.79 -8.99
CA ALA A 172 7.76 -8.10 -8.13
C ALA A 172 7.36 -9.08 -7.01
N ASN A 173 7.44 -8.69 -5.75
CA ASN A 173 7.35 -9.62 -4.63
C ASN A 173 6.37 -9.23 -3.54
N GLN A 174 5.76 -8.04 -3.61
CA GLN A 174 4.78 -7.59 -2.62
C GLN A 174 3.66 -8.65 -2.41
N GLY A 175 3.25 -8.87 -1.19
CA GLY A 175 2.25 -9.87 -0.83
C GLY A 175 2.73 -11.33 -0.85
N LEU A 176 3.49 -11.76 -1.88
CA LEU A 176 4.06 -13.11 -1.95
C LEU A 176 5.32 -13.29 -1.10
N GLY A 177 6.12 -12.23 -0.99
CA GLY A 177 7.41 -12.22 -0.34
C GLY A 177 8.58 -12.59 -1.23
N ALA A 178 9.76 -12.15 -0.82
CA ALA A 178 11.02 -12.29 -1.55
C ALA A 178 11.49 -13.75 -1.70
N SER A 179 11.05 -14.64 -0.81
CA SER A 179 11.37 -16.07 -0.90
C SER A 179 10.86 -16.75 -2.18
N VAL A 180 10.07 -16.03 -2.98
CA VAL A 180 9.67 -16.48 -4.33
C VAL A 180 10.86 -16.64 -5.27
N TRP A 181 12.01 -15.99 -4.99
CA TRP A 181 13.19 -16.10 -5.86
C TRP A 181 14.54 -16.19 -5.15
N TRP A 182 14.64 -15.94 -3.84
CA TRP A 182 15.88 -16.12 -3.08
C TRP A 182 15.60 -16.52 -1.62
N PRO A 183 16.49 -17.33 -0.98
CA PRO A 183 16.30 -17.79 0.38
C PRO A 183 16.57 -16.67 1.38
N ASN A 184 15.60 -16.37 2.25
CA ASN A 184 15.70 -15.31 3.25
C ASN A 184 14.78 -15.59 4.46
N LYS A 185 14.82 -14.71 5.46
CA LYS A 185 13.83 -14.66 6.53
C LYS A 185 12.66 -13.82 6.06
N ASP A 186 11.70 -14.44 5.39
CA ASP A 186 10.65 -13.76 4.63
C ASP A 186 9.53 -13.22 5.52
N THR A 187 9.78 -12.08 6.14
CA THR A 187 8.84 -11.34 6.97
C THR A 187 9.15 -9.85 6.92
N GLN A 188 8.12 -9.01 7.00
CA GLN A 188 8.28 -7.55 7.12
C GLN A 188 8.77 -7.11 8.51
N ALA A 189 8.69 -7.99 9.50
CA ALA A 189 9.11 -7.69 10.87
C ALA A 189 10.63 -7.76 11.08
N ASP A 190 11.43 -7.97 10.03
CA ASP A 190 12.88 -8.06 10.13
C ASP A 190 13.52 -7.59 8.83
N GLU A 191 14.39 -6.60 8.94
CA GLU A 191 15.16 -6.02 7.83
C GLU A 191 16.65 -6.11 8.14
N PRO A 192 17.51 -6.48 7.17
CA PRO A 192 18.96 -6.39 7.35
C PRO A 192 19.38 -4.93 7.52
N ASP A 193 20.43 -4.67 8.31
CA ASP A 193 21.03 -3.32 8.44
C ASP A 193 21.59 -2.81 7.09
N SER A 194 21.99 -3.73 6.19
CA SER A 194 22.48 -3.46 4.84
C SER A 194 22.47 -4.73 3.98
N GLN A 195 22.63 -4.58 2.66
CA GLN A 195 22.59 -5.71 1.74
C GLN A 195 23.53 -5.54 0.55
N ARG A 196 24.27 -6.62 0.16
CA ARG A 196 24.89 -6.77 -1.15
C ARG A 196 23.97 -7.55 -2.07
N ILE A 197 23.85 -7.10 -3.31
CA ILE A 197 23.07 -7.74 -4.36
C ILE A 197 23.99 -7.89 -5.58
N ALA A 198 24.41 -9.10 -5.90
CA ALA A 198 25.31 -9.40 -7.00
C ALA A 198 24.58 -10.24 -8.06
N ILE A 199 24.24 -9.62 -9.18
CA ILE A 199 23.47 -10.25 -10.25
C ILE A 199 24.39 -10.48 -11.45
N THR A 200 24.46 -11.73 -11.90
CA THR A 200 25.25 -12.18 -13.06
C THR A 200 24.33 -12.42 -14.25
N VAL A 201 24.61 -11.76 -15.36
CA VAL A 201 23.83 -11.83 -16.61
C VAL A 201 24.77 -11.93 -17.82
N ALA A 202 24.23 -12.24 -19.00
CA ALA A 202 25.01 -12.21 -20.26
C ALA A 202 25.58 -10.81 -20.52
N ASP A 203 26.80 -10.73 -21.11
CA ASP A 203 27.51 -9.46 -21.39
C ASP A 203 26.71 -8.45 -22.23
N SER A 204 25.68 -8.90 -22.94
CA SER A 204 24.79 -8.06 -23.76
C SER A 204 23.70 -7.34 -22.97
N LEU A 205 23.55 -7.63 -21.67
CA LEU A 205 22.49 -7.12 -20.80
C LEU A 205 23.08 -6.34 -19.63
N LEU A 206 22.28 -5.43 -19.09
CA LEU A 206 22.55 -4.73 -17.84
C LEU A 206 21.59 -5.23 -16.77
N ASP A 207 22.06 -5.32 -15.52
CA ASP A 207 21.20 -5.42 -14.35
C ASP A 207 21.19 -4.10 -13.59
N VAL A 208 20.01 -3.70 -13.11
CA VAL A 208 19.79 -2.54 -12.24
C VAL A 208 19.00 -2.97 -11.01
N SER A 209 19.57 -2.71 -9.83
CA SER A 209 18.98 -3.10 -8.56
C SER A 209 18.94 -1.94 -7.55
N ASN A 210 18.59 -2.24 -6.30
CA ASN A 210 18.52 -1.30 -5.18
C ASN A 210 19.90 -0.74 -4.78
N GLY A 211 19.94 0.40 -4.11
CA GLY A 211 21.17 1.00 -3.61
C GLY A 211 22.11 1.53 -4.70
N ARG A 212 23.40 1.39 -4.50
CA ARG A 212 24.45 1.91 -5.41
C ARG A 212 25.20 0.80 -6.11
N LEU A 213 25.43 0.94 -7.42
CA LEU A 213 26.36 0.08 -8.15
C LEU A 213 27.79 0.32 -7.63
N ARG A 214 28.41 -0.71 -7.06
CA ARG A 214 29.76 -0.66 -6.51
C ARG A 214 30.81 -1.20 -7.49
N ARG A 215 30.47 -2.27 -8.21
CA ARG A 215 31.39 -2.89 -9.17
C ARG A 215 30.63 -3.52 -10.34
N THR A 216 31.29 -3.54 -11.48
CA THR A 216 30.92 -4.31 -12.66
C THR A 216 32.07 -5.23 -12.99
N ILE A 217 31.86 -6.54 -12.97
CA ILE A 217 32.89 -7.56 -13.13
C ILE A 217 32.59 -8.38 -14.38
N ARG A 218 33.45 -8.30 -15.39
CA ARG A 218 33.40 -9.19 -16.54
C ARG A 218 34.05 -10.52 -16.17
N ASN A 219 33.30 -11.63 -16.24
CA ASN A 219 33.72 -12.91 -15.76
C ASN A 219 34.61 -13.69 -16.77
N GLY A 220 34.65 -13.24 -18.03
CA GLY A 220 35.46 -13.85 -19.07
C GLY A 220 34.84 -15.10 -19.74
N ASP A 221 33.65 -15.47 -19.33
CA ASP A 221 32.85 -16.60 -19.85
C ASP A 221 31.62 -16.12 -20.66
N GLY A 222 31.56 -14.84 -21.02
CA GLY A 222 30.42 -14.21 -21.70
C GLY A 222 29.37 -13.65 -20.76
N THR A 223 29.69 -13.54 -19.46
CA THR A 223 28.81 -12.99 -18.44
C THR A 223 29.47 -11.82 -17.70
N THR A 224 28.62 -10.93 -17.19
CA THR A 224 29.00 -9.81 -16.33
C THR A 224 28.22 -9.84 -15.03
N THR A 225 28.91 -9.62 -13.91
CA THR A 225 28.29 -9.48 -12.58
C THR A 225 28.21 -8.01 -12.20
N PHE A 226 27.01 -7.55 -11.84
CA PHE A 226 26.74 -6.22 -11.32
C PHE A 226 26.57 -6.31 -9.80
N GLU A 227 27.45 -5.66 -9.03
CA GLU A 227 27.41 -5.66 -7.57
C GLU A 227 26.81 -4.35 -7.07
N TRP A 228 25.60 -4.41 -6.56
CA TRP A 228 24.89 -3.34 -5.91
C TRP A 228 25.04 -3.45 -4.40
N PHE A 229 24.92 -2.32 -3.71
CA PHE A 229 25.00 -2.27 -2.25
C PHE A 229 23.96 -1.28 -1.73
N VAL A 230 23.08 -1.77 -0.85
CA VAL A 230 22.11 -0.99 -0.08
C VAL A 230 22.72 -0.74 1.29
N GLN A 231 22.91 0.51 1.64
CA GLN A 231 23.58 0.90 2.89
C GLN A 231 22.61 1.06 4.05
N ASN A 232 21.34 1.25 3.78
CA ASN A 232 20.27 1.38 4.77
C ASN A 232 19.53 0.04 4.97
N PRO A 233 18.74 -0.10 6.05
CA PRO A 233 17.80 -1.21 6.17
C PRO A 233 16.89 -1.28 4.93
N ILE A 234 16.59 -2.51 4.50
CA ILE A 234 15.72 -2.75 3.34
C ILE A 234 14.81 -3.95 3.59
N ASN A 235 13.52 -3.78 3.34
CA ASN A 235 12.61 -4.89 3.40
C ASN A 235 12.90 -5.91 2.27
N ASN A 236 12.81 -7.19 2.59
CA ASN A 236 13.16 -8.25 1.65
C ASN A 236 12.38 -8.18 0.34
N TYR A 237 11.09 -7.79 0.38
CA TYR A 237 10.26 -7.75 -0.82
C TYR A 237 10.70 -6.66 -1.82
N ASP A 238 11.39 -5.63 -1.34
CA ASP A 238 11.89 -4.53 -2.17
C ASP A 238 13.10 -4.92 -3.01
N VAL A 239 13.82 -5.97 -2.61
CA VAL A 239 15.01 -6.42 -3.35
C VAL A 239 14.63 -6.88 -4.75
N ALA A 240 15.09 -6.13 -5.75
CA ALA A 240 14.63 -6.27 -7.12
C ALA A 240 15.74 -6.64 -8.09
N VAL A 241 15.38 -7.41 -9.11
CA VAL A 241 16.16 -7.66 -10.32
C VAL A 241 15.48 -6.93 -11.47
N ASN A 242 16.23 -6.11 -12.21
CA ASN A 242 15.77 -5.50 -13.45
C ASN A 242 16.84 -5.66 -14.52
N ILE A 243 16.60 -6.52 -15.48
CA ILE A 243 17.58 -6.88 -16.52
C ILE A 243 17.02 -6.46 -17.87
N GLY A 244 17.84 -5.73 -18.65
CA GLY A 244 17.42 -5.27 -19.97
C GLY A 244 18.52 -4.53 -20.71
N SER A 245 18.18 -4.03 -21.91
CA SER A 245 19.04 -3.14 -22.71
C SER A 245 18.81 -1.70 -22.33
N TYR A 246 19.23 -1.32 -21.12
CA TYR A 246 18.99 0.00 -20.53
C TYR A 246 19.97 1.08 -21.03
N ALA A 247 19.48 2.32 -21.08
CA ALA A 247 20.31 3.53 -21.06
C ALA A 247 20.34 4.09 -19.64
N HIS A 248 21.43 4.75 -19.27
CA HIS A 248 21.56 5.47 -18.01
C HIS A 248 21.42 6.97 -18.25
N LEU A 249 20.52 7.60 -17.49
CA LEU A 249 20.37 9.05 -17.39
C LEU A 249 20.65 9.45 -15.94
N HIS A 250 21.37 10.53 -15.76
CA HIS A 250 21.73 11.05 -14.44
C HIS A 250 21.26 12.50 -14.29
N ASP A 251 20.72 12.82 -13.10
CA ASP A 251 20.35 14.17 -12.69
C ASP A 251 20.61 14.32 -11.18
N GLU A 252 20.49 15.51 -10.64
CA GLU A 252 20.65 15.80 -9.22
C GLU A 252 19.48 16.65 -8.71
N PHE A 253 19.08 16.38 -7.48
CA PHE A 253 18.06 17.14 -6.77
C PHE A 253 18.66 17.75 -5.49
N GLU A 254 18.62 19.07 -5.38
CA GLU A 254 18.97 19.78 -4.16
C GLU A 254 17.82 19.67 -3.16
N GLY A 255 17.93 18.71 -2.25
CA GLY A 255 16.94 18.39 -1.24
C GLY A 255 17.32 18.87 0.16
N GLN A 256 16.58 18.41 1.18
CA GLN A 256 16.75 18.88 2.57
C GLN A 256 18.03 18.39 3.24
N GLN A 257 18.65 17.33 2.74
CA GLN A 257 19.94 16.80 3.25
C GLN A 257 21.08 16.97 2.26
N GLY A 258 20.96 17.91 1.30
CA GLY A 258 21.96 18.19 0.28
C GLY A 258 21.59 17.58 -1.08
N ALA A 259 22.62 17.33 -1.90
CA ALA A 259 22.42 16.78 -3.22
C ALA A 259 22.00 15.29 -3.17
N LEU A 260 20.87 14.97 -3.78
CA LEU A 260 20.37 13.61 -4.02
C LEU A 260 20.59 13.26 -5.49
N THR A 261 21.26 12.16 -5.77
CA THR A 261 21.40 11.68 -7.14
C THR A 261 20.10 11.05 -7.62
N LEU A 262 19.72 11.39 -8.84
CA LEU A 262 18.59 10.82 -9.56
C LEU A 262 19.12 10.02 -10.74
N ASP A 263 19.00 8.71 -10.70
CA ASP A 263 19.48 7.81 -11.74
C ASP A 263 18.28 7.15 -12.43
N PHE A 264 18.13 7.36 -13.73
CA PHE A 264 17.00 6.84 -14.49
C PHE A 264 17.47 5.78 -15.50
N TRP A 265 16.79 4.67 -15.56
CA TRP A 265 17.16 3.52 -16.37
C TRP A 265 16.02 3.10 -17.32
N PRO A 266 15.76 3.90 -18.38
CA PRO A 266 14.85 3.50 -19.45
C PRO A 266 15.50 2.46 -20.36
N LEU A 267 14.68 1.70 -21.10
CA LEU A 267 15.17 0.98 -22.28
C LEU A 267 15.84 1.97 -23.26
N ALA A 268 16.93 1.57 -23.88
CA ALA A 268 17.80 2.49 -24.62
C ALA A 268 17.08 3.32 -25.68
N TYR A 269 16.06 2.74 -26.34
CA TYR A 269 15.27 3.45 -27.36
C TYR A 269 14.18 4.38 -26.77
N HIS A 270 13.93 4.34 -25.46
CA HIS A 270 13.04 5.27 -24.77
C HIS A 270 13.76 6.43 -24.07
N ARG A 271 15.08 6.55 -24.24
CA ARG A 271 15.94 7.53 -23.56
C ARG A 271 15.39 8.95 -23.58
N ASP A 272 14.99 9.44 -24.75
CA ASP A 272 14.55 10.84 -24.91
C ASP A 272 13.17 11.06 -24.29
N THR A 273 12.25 10.12 -24.45
CA THR A 273 10.92 10.15 -23.82
C THR A 273 11.04 10.12 -22.30
N ALA A 274 11.88 9.24 -21.78
CA ALA A 274 12.16 9.14 -20.34
C ALA A 274 12.77 10.43 -19.78
N SER A 275 13.75 11.02 -20.50
CA SER A 275 14.37 12.28 -20.11
C SER A 275 13.36 13.44 -19.97
N ALA A 276 12.30 13.44 -20.77
CA ALA A 276 11.23 14.42 -20.65
C ALA A 276 10.29 14.13 -19.47
N GLN A 277 9.83 12.87 -19.33
CA GLN A 277 8.83 12.48 -18.34
C GLN A 277 9.37 12.49 -16.91
N PHE A 278 10.59 11.98 -16.70
CA PHE A 278 11.19 11.82 -15.38
C PHE A 278 11.62 13.13 -14.70
N LYS A 279 11.58 14.26 -15.41
CA LYS A 279 11.69 15.60 -14.79
C LYS A 279 10.65 15.85 -13.70
N GLN A 280 9.55 15.11 -13.73
CA GLN A 280 8.53 15.20 -12.68
C GLN A 280 9.06 14.73 -11.31
N ALA A 281 10.08 13.87 -11.26
CA ALA A 281 10.67 13.38 -10.01
C ALA A 281 11.15 14.51 -9.10
N SER A 282 11.86 15.52 -9.64
CA SER A 282 12.37 16.65 -8.84
C SER A 282 11.25 17.50 -8.23
N SER A 283 10.14 17.72 -8.95
CA SER A 283 9.01 18.49 -8.42
C SER A 283 8.24 17.68 -7.37
N MET A 284 8.10 16.37 -7.57
CA MET A 284 7.50 15.44 -6.63
C MET A 284 8.32 15.34 -5.34
N LEU A 285 9.64 15.11 -5.42
CA LEU A 285 10.54 15.08 -4.26
C LEU A 285 10.46 16.36 -3.43
N ARG A 286 10.45 17.54 -4.09
CA ARG A 286 10.31 18.83 -3.39
C ARG A 286 8.99 18.92 -2.61
N CYS A 287 7.88 18.45 -3.17
CA CYS A 287 6.59 18.40 -2.51
C CYS A 287 6.64 17.43 -1.32
N PHE A 288 7.12 16.21 -1.53
CA PHE A 288 7.14 15.18 -0.50
C PHE A 288 8.10 15.51 0.65
N GLU A 289 9.26 16.05 0.36
CA GLU A 289 10.14 16.54 1.43
C GLU A 289 9.49 17.68 2.25
N SER A 290 8.67 18.52 1.61
CA SER A 290 7.92 19.56 2.35
C SER A 290 6.88 18.94 3.28
N TRP A 291 6.19 17.87 2.87
CA TRP A 291 5.13 17.23 3.64
C TRP A 291 5.61 16.18 4.63
N PHE A 292 6.63 15.39 4.26
CA PHE A 292 7.02 14.18 4.98
C PHE A 292 8.40 14.27 5.64
N GLY A 293 9.23 15.23 5.28
CA GLY A 293 10.62 15.33 5.69
C GLY A 293 11.59 14.89 4.58
N PRO A 294 12.90 14.89 4.84
CA PRO A 294 13.89 14.56 3.83
C PRO A 294 13.65 13.18 3.22
N TYR A 295 14.08 13.00 1.96
CA TYR A 295 14.08 11.69 1.31
C TYR A 295 14.88 10.68 2.15
N PRO A 296 14.38 9.45 2.38
CA PRO A 296 15.00 8.57 3.37
C PRO A 296 16.37 8.00 2.96
N TRP A 297 16.66 7.91 1.67
CA TRP A 297 17.75 7.10 1.14
C TRP A 297 18.83 7.92 0.39
N TYR A 298 19.23 9.09 0.90
CA TYR A 298 20.22 9.93 0.21
C TYR A 298 21.51 9.18 -0.14
N VAL A 299 21.97 8.28 0.71
CA VAL A 299 23.21 7.50 0.46
C VAL A 299 23.03 6.43 -0.61
N ASP A 300 21.82 5.89 -0.75
CA ASP A 300 21.48 4.86 -1.73
C ASP A 300 20.95 5.44 -3.06
N GLY A 301 20.56 6.74 -3.06
CA GLY A 301 20.08 7.48 -4.21
C GLY A 301 18.63 7.16 -4.59
N TYR A 302 18.10 7.87 -5.55
CA TYR A 302 16.77 7.68 -6.11
C TYR A 302 16.88 7.14 -7.54
N LYS A 303 16.16 6.08 -7.87
CA LYS A 303 16.12 5.52 -9.22
C LYS A 303 14.69 5.29 -9.71
N LEU A 304 14.48 5.55 -11.02
CA LEU A 304 13.33 5.03 -11.76
C LEU A 304 13.86 4.06 -12.81
N ILE A 305 13.37 2.83 -12.80
CA ILE A 305 13.82 1.75 -13.68
C ILE A 305 12.64 1.30 -14.52
N GLU A 306 12.74 1.42 -15.84
CA GLU A 306 11.68 0.97 -16.74
C GLU A 306 11.52 -0.55 -16.67
N THR A 307 10.30 -1.03 -16.40
CA THR A 307 9.97 -2.44 -16.19
C THR A 307 8.81 -2.89 -17.06
N PRO A 308 8.71 -4.21 -17.37
CA PRO A 308 7.59 -4.77 -18.15
C PRO A 308 6.25 -4.81 -17.41
N HIS A 309 6.20 -4.38 -16.15
CA HIS A 309 4.99 -4.24 -15.34
C HIS A 309 4.74 -2.78 -14.96
N LEU A 310 3.57 -2.48 -14.39
CA LEU A 310 3.08 -1.12 -14.19
C LEU A 310 3.99 -0.26 -13.29
N GLY A 311 4.33 -0.76 -12.13
CA GLY A 311 5.11 -0.08 -11.09
C GLY A 311 5.24 -0.97 -9.86
N MET A 312 6.18 -0.63 -9.00
CA MET A 312 6.40 -1.22 -7.68
C MET A 312 7.37 -0.34 -6.90
N GLU A 313 7.11 -0.22 -5.61
CA GLU A 313 7.79 0.66 -4.68
C GLU A 313 9.18 0.21 -4.23
N HIS A 314 9.90 -0.59 -5.01
CA HIS A 314 11.22 -1.13 -4.62
C HIS A 314 12.14 -0.03 -4.11
N GLN A 315 12.54 -0.10 -2.83
CA GLN A 315 13.35 0.90 -2.13
C GLN A 315 14.55 1.37 -2.95
N SER A 316 14.70 2.67 -3.16
CA SER A 316 15.77 3.31 -3.94
C SER A 316 15.94 2.79 -5.39
N GLY A 317 15.00 1.99 -5.88
CA GLY A 317 15.02 1.35 -7.19
C GLY A 317 13.64 1.12 -7.77
N ILE A 318 12.81 2.16 -7.75
CA ILE A 318 11.38 2.16 -8.11
C ILE A 318 11.17 1.63 -9.52
N ALA A 319 10.32 0.61 -9.65
CA ALA A 319 9.91 0.06 -10.94
C ALA A 319 8.91 1.00 -11.64
N TYR A 320 9.11 1.26 -12.92
CA TYR A 320 8.29 2.17 -13.71
C TYR A 320 7.82 1.53 -15.02
N GLY A 321 6.51 1.40 -15.21
CA GLY A 321 5.92 0.86 -16.44
C GLY A 321 4.66 1.60 -16.89
N ASN A 322 4.56 2.90 -16.61
CA ASN A 322 3.43 3.75 -16.98
C ASN A 322 3.48 4.25 -18.44
N HIS A 323 4.41 3.73 -19.24
CA HIS A 323 4.58 4.07 -20.66
C HIS A 323 4.75 5.58 -20.92
N TYR A 324 5.36 6.30 -19.99
CA TYR A 324 5.63 7.74 -20.07
C TYR A 324 4.37 8.59 -20.27
N GLN A 325 3.25 8.17 -19.63
CA GLN A 325 1.97 8.86 -19.69
C GLN A 325 1.62 9.49 -18.34
N ASN A 326 1.00 10.66 -18.37
CA ASN A 326 0.37 11.20 -17.18
C ASN A 326 -0.91 10.40 -16.85
N GLY A 327 -1.32 10.43 -15.57
CA GLY A 327 -2.37 9.57 -15.05
C GLY A 327 -1.92 8.12 -14.90
N TYR A 328 -2.85 7.26 -14.57
CA TYR A 328 -2.65 5.81 -14.50
C TYR A 328 -2.83 5.21 -15.90
N ARG A 329 -1.74 5.06 -16.65
CA ARG A 329 -1.78 4.70 -18.10
C ARG A 329 -2.75 5.57 -18.88
N GLY A 330 -2.71 6.89 -18.70
CA GLY A 330 -3.59 7.84 -19.39
C GLY A 330 -5.00 7.96 -18.79
N ILE A 331 -5.28 7.32 -17.64
CA ILE A 331 -6.58 7.36 -16.97
C ILE A 331 -6.50 8.20 -15.71
N ASP A 332 -7.47 9.09 -15.50
CA ASP A 332 -7.66 9.80 -14.22
C ASP A 332 -8.42 8.92 -13.23
N LEU A 333 -7.74 8.46 -12.18
CA LEU A 333 -8.36 7.64 -11.14
C LEU A 333 -9.33 8.43 -10.25
N SER A 334 -9.17 9.75 -10.16
CA SER A 334 -10.08 10.62 -9.39
C SER A 334 -11.33 11.04 -10.16
N GLY A 335 -11.32 10.96 -11.50
CA GLY A 335 -12.40 11.43 -12.36
C GLY A 335 -12.57 12.96 -12.37
N THR A 336 -11.63 13.73 -11.81
CA THR A 336 -11.72 15.20 -11.68
C THR A 336 -10.94 15.95 -12.76
N GLY A 337 -10.12 15.26 -13.54
CA GLY A 337 -9.18 15.81 -14.51
C GLY A 337 -7.80 16.12 -13.93
N TRP A 338 -7.65 16.22 -12.60
CA TRP A 338 -6.37 16.52 -11.95
C TRP A 338 -5.36 15.39 -12.11
N GLY A 339 -5.80 14.13 -12.04
CA GLY A 339 -4.93 12.96 -12.17
C GLY A 339 -4.25 12.83 -13.53
N LEU A 340 -4.71 13.52 -14.58
CA LEU A 340 -4.06 13.55 -15.89
C LEU A 340 -2.94 14.62 -16.01
N ARG A 341 -2.66 15.35 -14.93
CA ARG A 341 -1.69 16.45 -14.94
C ARG A 341 -0.28 16.02 -14.53
N TRP A 342 -0.13 14.82 -14.00
CA TRP A 342 1.11 14.23 -13.49
C TRP A 342 1.13 12.72 -13.70
N ASP A 343 2.31 12.11 -13.62
CA ASP A 343 2.50 10.66 -13.80
C ASP A 343 2.19 9.93 -12.49
N PHE A 344 1.17 9.07 -12.54
CA PHE A 344 0.68 8.34 -11.37
C PHE A 344 1.76 7.47 -10.72
N ILE A 345 2.50 6.69 -11.53
CA ILE A 345 3.50 5.75 -11.02
C ILE A 345 4.68 6.49 -10.38
N ILE A 346 5.16 7.59 -10.99
CA ILE A 346 6.22 8.38 -10.36
C ILE A 346 5.79 8.87 -8.98
N VAL A 347 4.54 9.34 -8.84
CA VAL A 347 4.05 9.94 -7.59
C VAL A 347 3.71 8.89 -6.54
N HIS A 348 2.95 7.86 -6.90
CA HIS A 348 2.48 6.83 -5.99
C HIS A 348 3.64 5.99 -5.44
N GLU A 349 4.43 5.38 -6.33
CA GLU A 349 5.53 4.50 -5.93
C GLU A 349 6.64 5.25 -5.17
N SER A 350 6.87 6.53 -5.50
CA SER A 350 7.85 7.32 -4.76
C SER A 350 7.37 7.71 -3.36
N ALA A 351 6.07 7.79 -3.09
CA ALA A 351 5.55 8.07 -1.76
C ALA A 351 5.85 6.92 -0.77
N HIS A 352 5.94 5.71 -1.29
CA HIS A 352 6.30 4.54 -0.52
C HIS A 352 7.73 4.60 0.05
N GLU A 353 8.63 5.41 -0.52
CA GLU A 353 9.95 5.60 0.08
C GLU A 353 9.87 6.10 1.53
N TRP A 354 8.84 6.91 1.86
CA TRP A 354 8.55 7.35 3.23
C TRP A 354 7.62 6.39 3.97
N PHE A 355 6.57 5.84 3.29
CA PHE A 355 5.53 5.01 3.89
C PHE A 355 5.46 3.64 3.21
N GLY A 356 6.12 2.66 3.76
CA GLY A 356 6.29 1.33 3.19
C GLY A 356 7.75 0.89 3.33
N ASN A 357 8.69 1.74 2.91
CA ASN A 357 10.11 1.46 2.95
C ASN A 357 10.75 2.00 4.24
N SER A 358 10.82 3.33 4.43
CA SER A 358 11.45 3.92 5.63
C SER A 358 10.65 3.68 6.92
N LEU A 359 9.33 3.79 6.82
CA LEU A 359 8.39 3.42 7.85
C LEU A 359 7.62 2.21 7.34
N THR A 360 8.07 1.03 7.69
CA THR A 360 7.47 -0.25 7.26
C THR A 360 6.63 -0.88 8.37
N THR A 361 5.71 -1.76 8.03
CA THR A 361 4.85 -2.43 9.02
C THR A 361 5.36 -3.83 9.35
N ALA A 362 5.22 -4.23 10.61
CA ALA A 362 5.65 -5.54 11.10
C ALA A 362 4.82 -6.71 10.51
N ASP A 363 3.60 -6.44 10.04
CA ASP A 363 2.68 -7.43 9.52
C ASP A 363 1.91 -6.83 8.34
N VAL A 364 1.72 -7.61 7.28
CA VAL A 364 0.96 -7.19 6.10
C VAL A 364 -0.49 -6.81 6.41
N ALA A 365 -1.03 -7.23 7.55
CA ALA A 365 -2.35 -6.80 8.02
C ALA A 365 -2.45 -5.27 8.20
N ASP A 366 -1.33 -4.60 8.41
CA ASP A 366 -1.21 -3.14 8.53
C ASP A 366 -0.80 -2.45 7.21
N MET A 367 -0.93 -3.10 6.07
CA MET A 367 -0.57 -2.56 4.75
C MET A 367 -1.25 -1.21 4.45
N TRP A 368 -2.32 -0.88 5.14
CA TRP A 368 -2.95 0.44 5.05
C TRP A 368 -1.99 1.60 5.38
N VAL A 369 -0.98 1.36 6.21
CA VAL A 369 0.05 2.38 6.52
C VAL A 369 0.89 2.68 5.28
N HIS A 370 1.17 1.68 4.44
CA HIS A 370 1.85 1.89 3.17
C HIS A 370 0.91 2.58 2.17
N GLU A 371 -0.23 1.97 1.88
CA GLU A 371 -1.09 2.32 0.76
C GLU A 371 -1.98 3.55 0.99
N SER A 372 -2.50 3.73 2.23
CA SER A 372 -3.33 4.91 2.51
C SER A 372 -2.51 6.19 2.46
N PHE A 373 -1.27 6.16 2.95
CA PHE A 373 -0.40 7.33 2.92
C PHE A 373 0.13 7.60 1.51
N ALA A 374 0.48 6.57 0.73
CA ALA A 374 0.86 6.73 -0.68
C ALA A 374 -0.30 7.29 -1.52
N ASN A 375 -1.50 6.75 -1.35
CA ASN A 375 -2.70 7.31 -2.01
C ASN A 375 -2.98 8.75 -1.58
N TYR A 376 -2.80 9.08 -0.31
CA TYR A 376 -2.98 10.45 0.15
C TYR A 376 -1.88 11.39 -0.34
N ALA A 377 -0.66 10.90 -0.56
CA ALA A 377 0.43 11.67 -1.16
C ALA A 377 0.11 12.15 -2.59
N GLU A 378 -0.67 11.40 -3.35
CA GLU A 378 -1.20 11.81 -4.66
C GLU A 378 -2.01 13.12 -4.55
N ALA A 379 -2.89 13.20 -3.53
CA ALA A 379 -3.67 14.41 -3.27
C ALA A 379 -2.80 15.58 -2.80
N LEU A 380 -1.80 15.31 -1.96
CA LEU A 380 -0.85 16.32 -1.50
C LEU A 380 0.04 16.83 -2.65
N TYR A 381 0.45 15.96 -3.57
CA TYR A 381 1.18 16.38 -4.77
C TYR A 381 0.30 17.24 -5.69
N THR A 382 -0.95 16.84 -5.87
CA THR A 382 -1.95 17.66 -6.60
C THR A 382 -2.11 19.04 -5.94
N GLU A 383 -2.14 19.09 -4.60
CA GLU A 383 -2.17 20.35 -3.83
C GLU A 383 -0.91 21.20 -4.05
N CYS A 384 0.28 20.58 -4.05
CA CYS A 384 1.55 21.27 -4.30
C CYS A 384 1.58 21.95 -5.67
N LEU A 385 1.01 21.29 -6.70
CA LEU A 385 1.03 21.80 -8.06
C LEU A 385 -0.09 22.82 -8.35
N PHE A 386 -1.28 22.61 -7.79
CA PHE A 386 -2.50 23.31 -8.23
C PHE A 386 -3.30 23.93 -7.08
N GLY A 387 -2.81 23.85 -5.86
CA GLY A 387 -3.41 24.44 -4.66
C GLY A 387 -4.36 23.49 -3.93
N THR A 388 -4.70 23.89 -2.69
CA THR A 388 -5.45 23.07 -1.72
C THR A 388 -6.80 22.57 -2.25
N GLN A 389 -7.50 23.40 -3.05
CA GLN A 389 -8.78 23.01 -3.65
C GLN A 389 -8.62 21.81 -4.60
N ALA A 390 -7.59 21.83 -5.46
CA ALA A 390 -7.31 20.75 -6.41
C ALA A 390 -6.99 19.42 -5.70
N GLY A 391 -6.16 19.48 -4.64
CA GLY A 391 -5.86 18.30 -3.82
C GLY A 391 -7.11 17.73 -3.15
N ALA A 392 -7.96 18.60 -2.59
CA ALA A 392 -9.22 18.20 -1.98
C ALA A 392 -10.21 17.60 -3.01
N GLU A 393 -10.28 18.14 -4.21
CA GLU A 393 -11.08 17.57 -5.30
C GLU A 393 -10.58 16.20 -5.73
N TYR A 394 -9.26 16.03 -5.85
CA TYR A 394 -8.65 14.76 -6.23
C TYR A 394 -9.01 13.65 -5.23
N VAL A 395 -8.76 13.85 -3.93
CA VAL A 395 -9.05 12.82 -2.92
C VAL A 395 -10.55 12.54 -2.81
N ARG A 396 -11.42 13.54 -2.94
CA ARG A 396 -12.88 13.34 -2.95
C ARG A 396 -13.34 12.55 -4.18
N GLY A 397 -12.78 12.85 -5.34
CA GLY A 397 -13.10 12.16 -6.59
C GLY A 397 -12.77 10.66 -6.52
N SER A 398 -11.68 10.30 -5.84
CA SER A 398 -11.28 8.90 -5.65
C SER A 398 -12.29 8.05 -4.86
N ARG A 399 -13.24 8.66 -4.14
CA ARG A 399 -14.32 7.97 -3.41
C ARG A 399 -15.16 7.05 -4.30
N ALA A 400 -15.29 7.39 -5.59
CA ALA A 400 -16.01 6.57 -6.55
C ALA A 400 -15.41 5.15 -6.72
N ARG A 401 -14.19 4.93 -6.24
CA ARG A 401 -13.49 3.65 -6.30
C ARG A 401 -13.55 2.84 -5.02
N VAL A 402 -14.06 3.41 -3.94
CA VAL A 402 -14.25 2.71 -2.66
C VAL A 402 -15.33 1.66 -2.82
N ARG A 403 -15.03 0.41 -2.45
CA ARG A 403 -15.93 -0.75 -2.58
C ARG A 403 -16.66 -1.10 -1.29
N ASN A 404 -16.05 -0.84 -0.14
CA ASN A 404 -16.53 -1.26 1.18
C ASN A 404 -16.85 -2.77 1.23
N ASP A 405 -15.97 -3.57 0.62
CA ASP A 405 -16.12 -5.02 0.50
C ASP A 405 -15.55 -5.79 1.71
N GLY A 406 -14.75 -5.15 2.55
CA GLY A 406 -14.18 -5.74 3.76
C GLY A 406 -13.47 -4.71 4.64
N PRO A 407 -13.02 -5.08 5.84
CA PRO A 407 -12.12 -4.29 6.65
C PRO A 407 -10.82 -3.98 5.90
N ILE A 408 -10.26 -2.79 6.11
CA ILE A 408 -8.98 -2.39 5.57
C ILE A 408 -7.83 -3.15 6.26
N VAL A 409 -7.90 -3.25 7.60
CA VAL A 409 -6.92 -4.03 8.37
C VAL A 409 -7.17 -5.51 8.14
N GLY A 410 -6.11 -6.24 7.80
CA GLY A 410 -6.14 -7.67 7.58
C GLY A 410 -6.13 -8.51 8.85
N GLN A 411 -5.93 -9.80 8.69
CA GLN A 411 -5.75 -10.74 9.79
C GLN A 411 -4.27 -10.88 10.09
N TYR A 412 -3.86 -10.54 11.31
CA TYR A 412 -2.46 -10.64 11.74
C TYR A 412 -1.96 -12.09 11.82
N GLY A 413 -0.68 -12.28 11.52
CA GLY A 413 0.03 -13.55 11.67
C GLY A 413 -0.28 -14.60 10.61
N VAL A 414 -0.94 -14.25 9.51
CA VAL A 414 -1.39 -15.18 8.45
C VAL A 414 -1.24 -14.64 7.03
N ASN A 415 -0.38 -13.66 6.80
CA ASN A 415 -0.14 -13.06 5.48
C ASN A 415 -1.44 -12.60 4.78
N ASN A 416 -2.22 -11.76 5.45
CA ASN A 416 -3.48 -11.22 4.94
C ASN A 416 -3.50 -9.69 5.02
N GLU A 417 -3.53 -9.02 3.88
CA GLU A 417 -3.45 -7.57 3.74
C GLU A 417 -4.76 -6.82 4.04
N GLY A 418 -5.89 -7.53 4.09
CA GLY A 418 -7.21 -6.92 4.20
C GLY A 418 -7.79 -6.46 2.85
N SER A 419 -8.73 -5.50 2.89
CA SER A 419 -9.40 -5.00 1.69
C SER A 419 -8.54 -4.02 0.90
N GLY A 420 -8.61 -4.07 -0.45
CA GLY A 420 -8.05 -3.07 -1.34
C GLY A 420 -8.61 -1.64 -1.15
N ASP A 421 -9.59 -1.44 -0.28
CA ASP A 421 -10.02 -0.11 0.18
C ASP A 421 -8.97 0.60 1.04
N MET A 422 -7.85 -0.08 1.38
CA MET A 422 -6.68 0.55 2.00
C MET A 422 -6.14 1.74 1.19
N TYR A 423 -6.32 1.75 -0.14
CA TYR A 423 -5.99 2.88 -1.00
C TYR A 423 -6.98 4.05 -0.81
N TYR A 424 -8.12 4.01 -1.47
CA TYR A 424 -9.02 5.17 -1.61
C TYR A 424 -9.79 5.51 -0.34
N LYS A 425 -10.28 4.52 0.40
CA LYS A 425 -10.95 4.75 1.68
C LYS A 425 -9.95 5.18 2.74
N GLY A 426 -8.76 4.58 2.75
CA GLY A 426 -7.67 4.97 3.64
C GLY A 426 -7.20 6.41 3.38
N GLY A 427 -6.94 6.80 2.13
CA GLY A 427 -6.60 8.18 1.77
C GLY A 427 -7.68 9.19 2.15
N ASN A 428 -8.96 8.85 1.95
CA ASN A 428 -10.10 9.67 2.40
C ASN A 428 -10.24 9.74 3.92
N MET A 429 -9.88 8.69 4.66
CA MET A 429 -9.77 8.71 6.12
C MET A 429 -8.71 9.72 6.57
N LEU A 430 -7.51 9.68 6.01
CA LEU A 430 -6.43 10.61 6.33
C LEU A 430 -6.84 12.06 6.01
N HIS A 431 -7.50 12.29 4.88
CA HIS A 431 -8.03 13.60 4.54
C HIS A 431 -9.10 14.08 5.54
N THR A 432 -9.98 13.19 6.00
CA THR A 432 -10.96 13.47 7.04
C THR A 432 -10.29 13.85 8.37
N ILE A 433 -9.24 13.12 8.77
CA ILE A 433 -8.47 13.43 9.99
C ILE A 433 -7.83 14.83 9.88
N ARG A 434 -7.26 15.19 8.72
CA ARG A 434 -6.78 16.57 8.46
C ARG A 434 -7.86 17.61 8.71
N GLN A 435 -9.11 17.34 8.29
CA GLN A 435 -10.24 18.28 8.51
C GLN A 435 -10.65 18.36 9.98
N ILE A 436 -10.58 17.25 10.72
CA ILE A 436 -10.84 17.19 12.16
C ILE A 436 -9.81 18.05 12.92
N ILE A 437 -8.54 17.93 12.57
CA ILE A 437 -7.43 18.73 13.13
C ILE A 437 -7.63 20.21 12.78
N GLY A 438 -8.10 20.52 11.57
CA GLY A 438 -8.46 21.87 11.13
C GLY A 438 -7.30 22.87 11.05
N ASN A 439 -6.05 22.39 11.07
CA ASN A 439 -4.84 23.20 10.97
C ASN A 439 -3.79 22.48 10.13
N ASP A 440 -3.49 23.01 8.96
CA ASP A 440 -2.57 22.39 8.00
C ASP A 440 -1.11 22.38 8.48
N SER A 441 -0.70 23.37 9.28
CA SER A 441 0.65 23.38 9.87
C SER A 441 0.80 22.26 10.89
N THR A 442 -0.22 22.02 11.72
CA THR A 442 -0.25 20.90 12.66
C THR A 442 -0.23 19.57 11.91
N TRP A 443 -1.08 19.41 10.88
CA TRP A 443 -1.14 18.20 10.10
C TRP A 443 0.20 17.87 9.41
N ARG A 444 0.82 18.87 8.77
CA ARG A 444 2.17 18.74 8.20
C ARG A 444 3.21 18.39 9.25
N GLY A 445 3.14 19.02 10.43
CA GLY A 445 4.00 18.71 11.57
C GLY A 445 3.86 17.26 12.01
N ILE A 446 2.64 16.71 12.02
CA ILE A 446 2.36 15.30 12.35
C ILE A 446 3.00 14.37 11.32
N LEU A 447 2.79 14.61 10.02
CA LEU A 447 3.34 13.77 8.96
C LEU A 447 4.89 13.76 8.96
N ARG A 448 5.50 14.94 9.11
CA ARG A 448 6.96 15.06 9.21
C ARG A 448 7.51 14.40 10.48
N GLY A 449 6.83 14.61 11.59
CA GLY A 449 7.25 14.05 12.88
C GLY A 449 7.06 12.54 12.93
N LEU A 450 6.04 11.98 12.27
CA LEU A 450 5.84 10.54 12.14
C LEU A 450 7.06 9.90 11.44
N ASN A 451 7.45 10.44 10.28
CA ASN A 451 8.63 9.97 9.55
C ASN A 451 9.93 10.16 10.33
N ALA A 452 10.11 11.29 11.03
CA ALA A 452 11.31 11.51 11.84
C ALA A 452 11.40 10.57 13.04
N THR A 453 10.26 10.22 13.67
CA THR A 453 10.22 9.34 14.85
C THR A 453 10.46 7.88 14.47
N TYR A 454 9.89 7.47 13.36
CA TYR A 454 9.98 6.10 12.87
C TYR A 454 10.90 5.96 11.64
N TRP A 455 11.89 6.82 11.54
CA TRP A 455 12.91 6.80 10.48
C TRP A 455 13.62 5.46 10.44
N HIS A 456 13.56 4.76 9.33
CA HIS A 456 14.12 3.41 9.12
C HIS A 456 13.67 2.43 10.22
N LYS A 457 12.38 2.37 10.50
CA LYS A 457 11.85 1.51 11.58
C LYS A 457 10.62 0.73 11.15
N ILE A 458 10.55 -0.47 11.70
CA ILE A 458 9.39 -1.34 11.65
C ILE A 458 8.40 -0.92 12.73
N VAL A 459 7.14 -0.70 12.36
CA VAL A 459 6.06 -0.24 13.25
C VAL A 459 4.83 -1.13 13.14
N THR A 460 3.88 -0.93 14.06
CA THR A 460 2.51 -1.45 13.93
C THR A 460 1.56 -0.33 13.52
N GLY A 461 0.44 -0.68 12.88
CA GLY A 461 -0.61 0.29 12.56
C GLY A 461 -1.14 1.00 13.81
N GLN A 462 -1.15 0.33 14.98
CA GLN A 462 -1.54 0.96 16.25
C GLN A 462 -0.57 2.07 16.67
N GLN A 463 0.74 1.86 16.52
CA GLN A 463 1.74 2.91 16.83
C GLN A 463 1.54 4.15 15.95
N VAL A 464 1.18 3.98 14.68
CA VAL A 464 0.88 5.09 13.77
C VAL A 464 -0.39 5.82 14.21
N GLN A 465 -1.46 5.10 14.57
CA GLN A 465 -2.71 5.68 15.08
C GLN A 465 -2.48 6.48 16.38
N ASP A 466 -1.74 5.91 17.33
CA ASP A 466 -1.42 6.52 18.61
C ASP A 466 -0.58 7.79 18.42
N TYR A 467 0.41 7.74 17.53
CA TYR A 467 1.24 8.90 17.19
C TYR A 467 0.39 10.06 16.65
N ILE A 468 -0.47 9.79 15.67
CA ILE A 468 -1.35 10.82 15.07
C ILE A 468 -2.29 11.40 16.13
N SER A 469 -2.95 10.55 16.92
CA SER A 469 -3.88 10.96 17.97
C SER A 469 -3.19 11.85 19.03
N HIS A 470 -2.02 11.42 19.49
CA HIS A 470 -1.24 12.14 20.50
C HIS A 470 -0.83 13.54 20.01
N HIS A 471 -0.27 13.65 18.81
CA HIS A 471 0.21 14.92 18.26
C HIS A 471 -0.89 15.83 17.73
N ALA A 472 -2.07 15.27 17.44
CA ALA A 472 -3.28 16.04 17.18
C ALA A 472 -3.92 16.60 18.48
N GLY A 473 -3.57 16.05 19.63
CA GLY A 473 -4.22 16.35 20.91
C GLY A 473 -5.69 15.89 20.96
N LEU A 474 -6.02 14.83 20.21
CA LEU A 474 -7.38 14.32 20.02
C LEU A 474 -7.39 12.79 20.19
N ASP A 475 -8.47 12.26 20.77
CA ASP A 475 -8.73 10.83 20.69
C ASP A 475 -9.36 10.49 19.32
N LEU A 476 -8.58 9.94 18.42
CA LEU A 476 -9.02 9.50 17.09
C LEU A 476 -9.30 7.99 17.01
N SER A 477 -9.24 7.28 18.12
CA SER A 477 -9.36 5.81 18.16
C SER A 477 -10.66 5.31 17.51
N ARG A 478 -11.79 6.01 17.73
CA ARG A 478 -13.08 5.67 17.14
C ARG A 478 -13.15 5.99 15.64
N VAL A 479 -12.46 7.04 15.21
CA VAL A 479 -12.34 7.40 13.79
C VAL A 479 -11.54 6.33 13.06
N PHE A 480 -10.38 5.93 13.58
CA PHE A 480 -9.60 4.83 13.00
C PHE A 480 -10.39 3.51 13.01
N ALA A 481 -10.99 3.12 14.13
CA ALA A 481 -11.80 1.92 14.20
C ALA A 481 -12.93 1.90 13.16
N GLN A 482 -13.61 3.02 12.97
CA GLN A 482 -14.71 3.15 12.00
C GLN A 482 -14.26 2.83 10.58
N TYR A 483 -13.17 3.47 10.13
CA TYR A 483 -12.73 3.37 8.75
C TYR A 483 -11.88 2.14 8.48
N LEU A 484 -11.05 1.70 9.44
CA LEU A 484 -10.10 0.60 9.24
C LEU A 484 -10.74 -0.77 9.46
N THR A 485 -11.66 -0.91 10.42
CA THR A 485 -12.16 -2.23 10.86
C THR A 485 -13.59 -2.53 10.43
N THR A 486 -14.26 -1.58 9.75
CA THR A 486 -15.64 -1.77 9.28
C THR A 486 -15.81 -1.36 7.83
N THR A 487 -16.84 -1.90 7.18
CA THR A 487 -17.31 -1.48 5.84
C THR A 487 -18.28 -0.29 5.90
N ARG A 488 -18.59 0.21 7.10
CA ARG A 488 -19.62 1.22 7.33
C ARG A 488 -19.04 2.61 7.13
N ILE A 489 -19.76 3.46 6.38
CA ILE A 489 -19.47 4.89 6.27
C ILE A 489 -20.32 5.62 7.30
N PRO A 490 -19.74 6.54 8.12
CA PRO A 490 -20.52 7.32 9.07
C PRO A 490 -21.64 8.08 8.38
N GLU A 491 -22.84 8.05 8.94
CA GLU A 491 -24.00 8.76 8.40
C GLU A 491 -24.39 9.89 9.34
N PHE A 492 -24.32 11.14 8.85
CA PHE A 492 -24.81 12.31 9.57
C PHE A 492 -26.32 12.39 9.39
N GLU A 493 -27.06 11.87 10.37
CA GLU A 493 -28.50 11.95 10.41
C GLU A 493 -28.94 13.30 11.00
N TYR A 494 -29.88 13.96 10.33
CA TYR A 494 -30.37 15.23 10.82
C TYR A 494 -31.83 15.50 10.47
N ALA A 495 -32.46 16.36 11.28
CA ALA A 495 -33.76 16.94 11.02
C ALA A 495 -33.77 18.42 11.42
N THR A 496 -34.54 19.24 10.68
CA THR A 496 -34.74 20.64 10.99
C THR A 496 -36.24 20.91 11.27
N TYR A 497 -36.54 21.44 12.44
CA TYR A 497 -37.92 21.75 12.82
C TYR A 497 -37.96 22.97 13.74
N SER A 498 -38.86 23.92 13.45
CA SER A 498 -39.10 25.12 14.27
C SER A 498 -37.79 25.86 14.66
N GLY A 499 -36.87 26.03 13.73
CA GLY A 499 -35.62 26.74 13.97
C GLY A 499 -34.61 25.98 14.81
N THR A 500 -34.77 24.65 14.93
CA THR A 500 -33.86 23.74 15.64
C THR A 500 -33.32 22.73 14.67
N LEU A 501 -32.00 22.50 14.68
CA LEU A 501 -31.31 21.36 14.06
C LEU A 501 -31.19 20.26 15.12
N ARG A 502 -31.68 19.08 14.79
CA ARG A 502 -31.41 17.84 15.53
C ARG A 502 -30.47 16.99 14.70
N TYR A 503 -29.52 16.34 15.34
CA TYR A 503 -28.49 15.56 14.64
C TYR A 503 -27.91 14.45 15.51
N GLN A 504 -27.42 13.41 14.85
CA GLN A 504 -26.66 12.30 15.46
C GLN A 504 -25.79 11.61 14.42
N TRP A 505 -24.91 10.73 14.88
CA TRP A 505 -24.26 9.76 14.02
C TRP A 505 -25.07 8.47 13.91
N GLY A 506 -25.36 8.03 12.69
CA GLY A 506 -25.84 6.71 12.32
C GLY A 506 -24.74 5.87 11.65
N ASN A 507 -24.95 4.57 11.55
CA ASN A 507 -24.07 3.62 10.86
C ASN A 507 -22.61 3.60 11.37
N VAL A 508 -22.39 3.77 12.67
CA VAL A 508 -21.07 3.94 13.28
C VAL A 508 -20.75 2.86 14.32
N VAL A 509 -19.46 2.79 14.72
CA VAL A 509 -19.02 1.97 15.85
C VAL A 509 -19.54 2.55 17.18
N PRO A 510 -19.68 1.73 18.23
CA PRO A 510 -20.10 2.22 19.54
C PRO A 510 -19.17 3.34 20.07
N GLY A 511 -19.76 4.41 20.59
CA GLY A 511 -19.03 5.55 21.14
C GLY A 511 -18.39 6.47 20.11
N PHE A 512 -18.77 6.38 18.84
CA PHE A 512 -18.28 7.27 17.78
C PHE A 512 -18.78 8.70 18.01
N ASP A 513 -17.86 9.66 17.99
CA ASP A 513 -18.10 11.08 18.33
C ASP A 513 -17.29 12.03 17.45
N MET A 514 -16.94 11.60 16.23
CA MET A 514 -16.16 12.40 15.29
C MET A 514 -16.74 13.79 15.09
N PRO A 515 -15.97 14.88 15.31
CA PRO A 515 -16.43 16.23 15.00
C PRO A 515 -16.56 16.43 13.49
N VAL A 516 -17.57 17.18 13.08
CA VAL A 516 -17.86 17.44 11.68
C VAL A 516 -18.24 18.89 11.43
N ARG A 517 -17.79 19.45 10.33
CA ARG A 517 -18.09 20.82 9.92
C ARG A 517 -19.38 20.86 9.11
N VAL A 518 -20.32 21.72 9.54
CA VAL A 518 -21.67 21.81 8.94
C VAL A 518 -22.02 23.28 8.65
N THR A 519 -22.39 23.57 7.42
CA THR A 519 -22.98 24.85 7.03
C THR A 519 -24.46 24.86 7.39
N VAL A 520 -24.83 25.68 8.35
CA VAL A 520 -26.19 25.75 8.93
C VAL A 520 -27.01 26.91 8.39
N ALA A 521 -26.37 27.86 7.73
CA ALA A 521 -27.00 28.97 6.99
C ALA A 521 -25.98 29.52 5.97
N PRO A 522 -26.40 30.30 4.96
CA PRO A 522 -25.47 30.94 4.03
C PRO A 522 -24.38 31.71 4.76
N GLY A 523 -23.12 31.38 4.47
CA GLY A 523 -21.94 31.97 5.10
C GLY A 523 -21.73 31.63 6.59
N ARG A 524 -22.52 30.72 7.16
CA ARG A 524 -22.39 30.31 8.57
C ARG A 524 -22.14 28.80 8.72
N THR A 525 -20.92 28.48 9.03
CA THR A 525 -20.45 27.09 9.29
C THR A 525 -20.15 26.93 10.78
N VAL A 526 -20.47 25.77 11.33
CA VAL A 526 -20.21 25.37 12.72
C VAL A 526 -19.52 24.00 12.74
N VAL A 527 -18.76 23.73 13.78
CA VAL A 527 -18.27 22.38 14.08
C VAL A 527 -19.24 21.77 15.08
N LEU A 528 -19.78 20.62 14.74
CA LEU A 528 -20.62 19.80 15.62
C LEU A 528 -19.82 18.57 16.04
N THR A 529 -20.09 18.07 17.25
CA THR A 529 -19.59 16.79 17.75
C THR A 529 -20.79 15.88 18.02
N PRO A 530 -21.35 15.24 16.96
CA PRO A 530 -22.48 14.35 17.15
C PRO A 530 -22.06 13.08 17.90
N SER A 531 -23.00 12.50 18.62
CA SER A 531 -22.87 11.16 19.20
C SER A 531 -23.89 10.23 18.54
N THR A 532 -24.00 9.00 19.02
CA THR A 532 -25.02 8.03 18.59
C THR A 532 -26.42 8.32 19.15
N HIS A 533 -26.59 9.45 19.83
CA HIS A 533 -27.85 9.91 20.39
C HIS A 533 -28.23 11.27 19.82
N TRP A 534 -29.52 11.50 19.62
CA TRP A 534 -30.04 12.76 19.11
C TRP A 534 -29.65 13.93 20.00
N GLN A 535 -28.91 14.87 19.43
CA GLN A 535 -28.55 16.17 20.01
C GLN A 535 -29.32 17.27 19.30
N ALA A 536 -29.33 18.46 19.85
CA ALA A 536 -30.04 19.59 19.27
C ALA A 536 -29.26 20.90 19.42
N MET A 537 -29.35 21.76 18.39
CA MET A 537 -28.88 23.14 18.44
C MET A 537 -29.92 24.08 17.82
N ARG A 538 -29.98 25.31 18.30
CA ARG A 538 -30.80 26.33 17.69
C ARG A 538 -30.15 26.85 16.40
N LEU A 539 -30.91 26.84 15.33
CA LEU A 539 -30.48 27.40 14.07
C LEU A 539 -30.45 28.93 14.08
N PRO A 540 -29.52 29.56 13.36
CA PRO A 540 -29.52 31.01 13.20
C PRO A 540 -30.76 31.49 12.42
N ARG A 541 -31.12 32.76 12.57
CA ARG A 541 -32.17 33.37 11.75
C ARG A 541 -31.78 33.30 10.26
N GLY A 542 -32.70 32.92 9.41
CA GLY A 542 -32.46 32.77 7.97
C GLY A 542 -31.88 31.42 7.55
N ALA A 543 -31.73 30.47 8.48
CA ALA A 543 -31.37 29.09 8.14
C ALA A 543 -32.47 28.45 7.27
N GLY A 544 -32.05 27.76 6.22
CA GLY A 544 -32.93 26.93 5.38
C GLY A 544 -33.37 25.64 6.07
N PRO A 545 -34.22 24.87 5.39
CA PRO A 545 -34.67 23.55 5.90
C PRO A 545 -33.61 22.47 5.82
N THR A 546 -32.48 22.74 5.17
CA THR A 546 -31.38 21.79 4.98
C THR A 546 -30.07 22.38 5.49
N VAL A 547 -29.20 21.50 5.98
CA VAL A 547 -27.81 21.81 6.32
C VAL A 547 -26.88 21.06 5.37
N GLN A 548 -25.67 21.56 5.21
CA GLN A 548 -24.68 20.95 4.32
C GLN A 548 -23.43 20.55 5.12
N VAL A 549 -23.13 19.27 5.15
CA VAL A 549 -21.87 18.77 5.70
C VAL A 549 -20.74 19.11 4.73
N ASP A 550 -19.60 19.53 5.27
CA ASP A 550 -18.40 19.79 4.48
C ASP A 550 -17.97 18.51 3.74
N GLN A 551 -17.88 18.62 2.42
CA GLN A 551 -17.57 17.50 1.53
C GLN A 551 -16.17 16.89 1.76
N ASN A 552 -15.27 17.59 2.46
CA ASN A 552 -13.94 17.08 2.79
C ASN A 552 -13.97 15.98 3.86
N TYR A 553 -15.08 15.83 4.59
CA TYR A 553 -15.29 14.66 5.46
C TYR A 553 -15.84 13.49 4.63
N TYR A 554 -15.29 12.30 4.84
CA TYR A 554 -15.79 11.08 4.18
C TYR A 554 -16.96 10.50 4.98
N VAL A 555 -18.12 11.08 4.80
CA VAL A 555 -19.38 10.73 5.47
C VAL A 555 -20.54 10.81 4.48
N THR A 556 -21.63 10.11 4.80
CA THR A 556 -22.92 10.29 4.14
C THR A 556 -23.83 11.19 4.98
N THR A 557 -24.91 11.69 4.39
CA THR A 557 -25.90 12.52 5.07
C THR A 557 -27.29 11.97 4.85
N TRP A 558 -28.08 11.90 5.93
CA TRP A 558 -29.47 11.45 5.87
C TRP A 558 -30.40 12.45 6.56
N ARG A 559 -31.33 13.03 5.82
CA ARG A 559 -32.36 13.89 6.38
C ARG A 559 -33.55 13.03 6.83
N VAL A 560 -33.89 13.09 8.11
CA VAL A 560 -35.02 12.39 8.70
C VAL A 560 -36.24 13.30 8.71
N ASP A 561 -37.39 12.86 8.20
CA ASP A 561 -38.59 13.67 8.09
C ASP A 561 -39.21 14.02 9.44
N ALA A 562 -39.15 13.15 10.41
CA ALA A 562 -39.60 13.36 11.79
C ALA A 562 -38.66 12.62 12.75
N PRO A 563 -37.78 13.32 13.48
CA PRO A 563 -37.00 12.68 14.54
C PRO A 563 -37.96 12.24 15.66
N PRO A 564 -37.65 11.12 16.36
CA PRO A 564 -38.48 10.68 17.47
C PRO A 564 -38.65 11.82 18.49
N PRO A 565 -39.84 11.95 19.10
CA PRO A 565 -40.07 12.97 20.11
C PRO A 565 -39.05 12.84 21.23
N CYS A 566 -38.37 13.94 21.58
CA CYS A 566 -37.55 13.95 22.79
C CYS A 566 -38.44 13.60 23.98
N LEU A 567 -38.21 12.49 24.61
CA LEU A 567 -38.52 12.36 26.04
C LEU A 567 -37.64 13.38 26.76
N LEU A 568 -38.22 14.52 27.10
CA LEU A 568 -37.62 15.54 27.94
C LEU A 568 -37.22 14.91 29.27
N ILE A 569 -35.95 14.53 29.41
CA ILE A 569 -35.33 14.53 30.72
C ILE A 569 -34.46 15.78 30.74
N CYS A 570 -35.14 16.89 31.07
CA CYS A 570 -34.46 18.07 31.57
C CYS A 570 -33.89 17.71 32.94
N ARG A 571 -32.59 17.63 33.06
CA ARG A 571 -31.85 18.01 34.28
C ARG A 571 -30.58 18.73 33.89
#